data_7d6237cf0fbde13347d6b88b310b56d0
#
_entry.id   7d6237cf0fbde13347d6b88b310b56d0
#
_cell.length_a   1.000
_cell.length_b   1.000
_cell.length_c   1.000
_cell.angle_alpha   90.00
_cell.angle_beta   90.00
_cell.angle_gamma   90.00
#
_symmetry.space_group_name_H-M   'P 1'
#
loop_
_entity.id
_entity.type
_entity.pdbx_description
1 polymer ?
#
loop_
_entity_poly.entity_id
_entity_poly.type
_entity_poly.pdbx_seq_one_letter_code
_entity_poly.pdbx_strand_id
1 'polypeptide(L)'
;MNHPAELALHKYLADAVNGKSTISEATIERIGKDVTDAVRRQFGSGSKRKEFGLRMSNIGKPTCQLWFEKNKPEEALPKPTTFMFNMMLGDIVEAVFKGALTEAGIAFEECHEPVSLKLDTGTVKGTYDLVIDGAVDDVKSASDWSYRNKFESFDTLHKGDSFGYVGQLAGYAKASGKKAGGWWVVNKANGAFKYVPANNINMDEEVAKLNSTALTVEANEFKRCFKPEIETFRGHPTGNTVLNNGCIFCDFRYSCWPNMVERPSIPSQAKEPKIVSYITISREHM
;
A
#
# COMPACT_ATOMS: atom_id res chain seq x y z
N MET A 1 12.23 -20.48 -2.09
CA MET A 1 11.87 -21.36 -0.95
C MET A 1 10.71 -20.68 -0.24
N ASN A 2 9.66 -21.43 0.11
CA ASN A 2 8.55 -20.86 0.86
C ASN A 2 8.99 -20.56 2.29
N HIS A 3 8.44 -19.50 2.89
CA HIS A 3 8.71 -19.16 4.28
C HIS A 3 8.21 -20.28 5.20
N PRO A 4 8.95 -20.71 6.25
CA PRO A 4 8.49 -21.81 7.13
C PRO A 4 7.14 -21.57 7.74
N ALA A 5 6.84 -20.34 8.15
CA ALA A 5 5.54 -19.94 8.67
C ALA A 5 4.40 -20.05 7.63
N GLU A 6 4.69 -19.84 6.33
CA GLU A 6 3.71 -20.02 5.24
C GLU A 6 3.28 -21.49 5.15
N LEU A 7 4.23 -22.42 5.23
CA LEU A 7 3.95 -23.85 5.20
C LEU A 7 3.15 -24.30 6.43
N ALA A 8 3.51 -23.80 7.61
CA ALA A 8 2.80 -24.12 8.86
C ALA A 8 1.36 -23.60 8.82
N LEU A 9 1.15 -22.38 8.30
CA LEU A 9 -0.18 -21.80 8.14
C LEU A 9 -1.02 -22.58 7.14
N HIS A 10 -0.46 -22.97 6.00
CA HIS A 10 -1.17 -23.84 5.03
C HIS A 10 -1.57 -25.16 5.64
N LYS A 11 -0.68 -25.77 6.45
CA LYS A 11 -0.99 -27.04 7.15
C LYS A 11 -2.15 -26.86 8.13
N TYR A 12 -2.09 -25.82 8.99
CA TYR A 12 -3.17 -25.53 9.94
C TYR A 12 -4.51 -25.37 9.23
N LEU A 13 -4.58 -24.56 8.16
CA LEU A 13 -5.82 -24.32 7.41
C LEU A 13 -6.32 -25.59 6.71
N ALA A 14 -5.44 -26.42 6.18
CA ALA A 14 -5.81 -27.71 5.61
C ALA A 14 -6.38 -28.66 6.67
N ASP A 15 -5.79 -28.69 7.86
CA ASP A 15 -6.28 -29.47 8.99
C ASP A 15 -7.64 -28.94 9.47
N ALA A 16 -7.85 -27.63 9.51
CA ALA A 16 -9.12 -27.01 9.88
C ALA A 16 -10.26 -27.36 8.90
N VAL A 17 -10.02 -27.26 7.60
CA VAL A 17 -10.99 -27.66 6.55
C VAL A 17 -11.39 -29.13 6.69
N ASN A 18 -10.48 -29.99 7.13
CA ASN A 18 -10.73 -31.42 7.33
C ASN A 18 -11.25 -31.75 8.75
N GLY A 19 -11.58 -30.77 9.57
CA GLY A 19 -12.08 -30.97 10.94
C GLY A 19 -11.03 -31.55 11.92
N LYS A 20 -9.74 -31.43 11.58
CA LYS A 20 -8.63 -31.94 12.41
C LYS A 20 -8.03 -30.89 13.33
N SER A 21 -8.33 -29.62 13.12
CA SER A 21 -7.97 -28.52 14.01
C SER A 21 -9.15 -27.56 14.17
N THR A 22 -9.15 -26.86 15.30
CA THR A 22 -10.15 -25.85 15.64
C THR A 22 -9.44 -24.58 16.03
N ILE A 23 -10.17 -23.46 16.06
CA ILE A 23 -9.68 -22.20 16.61
C ILE A 23 -9.98 -22.14 18.11
N SER A 24 -9.06 -21.66 18.93
CA SER A 24 -9.25 -21.51 20.37
C SER A 24 -10.16 -20.31 20.70
N GLU A 25 -10.91 -20.39 21.81
CA GLU A 25 -11.72 -19.27 22.29
C GLU A 25 -10.89 -17.99 22.52
N ALA A 26 -9.69 -18.11 23.04
CA ALA A 26 -8.79 -16.98 23.24
C ALA A 26 -8.45 -16.26 21.93
N THR A 27 -8.25 -17.01 20.84
CA THR A 27 -8.00 -16.44 19.52
C THR A 27 -9.28 -15.80 18.93
N ILE A 28 -10.44 -16.41 19.13
CA ILE A 28 -11.75 -15.86 18.74
C ILE A 28 -11.98 -14.52 19.43
N GLU A 29 -11.80 -14.44 20.74
CA GLU A 29 -11.97 -13.23 21.53
C GLU A 29 -11.00 -12.13 21.07
N ARG A 30 -9.73 -12.47 20.79
CA ARG A 30 -8.75 -11.54 20.28
C ARG A 30 -9.15 -10.98 18.92
N ILE A 31 -9.50 -11.83 17.96
CA ILE A 31 -9.98 -11.39 16.63
C ILE A 31 -11.22 -10.49 16.79
N GLY A 32 -12.16 -10.88 17.65
CA GLY A 32 -13.37 -10.11 17.94
C GLY A 32 -13.05 -8.71 18.49
N LYS A 33 -12.07 -8.60 19.39
CA LYS A 33 -11.59 -7.33 19.92
C LYS A 33 -10.95 -6.49 18.84
N ASP A 34 -10.02 -7.04 18.06
CA ASP A 34 -9.29 -6.31 17.00
C ASP A 34 -10.25 -5.77 15.93
N VAL A 35 -11.24 -6.58 15.51
CA VAL A 35 -12.29 -6.14 14.58
C VAL A 35 -13.16 -5.06 15.19
N THR A 36 -13.54 -5.18 16.46
CA THR A 36 -14.32 -4.17 17.19
C THR A 36 -13.58 -2.83 17.23
N ASP A 37 -12.29 -2.87 17.56
CA ASP A 37 -11.45 -1.67 17.62
C ASP A 37 -11.23 -1.06 16.22
N ALA A 38 -11.13 -1.89 15.18
CA ALA A 38 -11.10 -1.43 13.79
C ALA A 38 -12.41 -0.72 13.40
N VAL A 39 -13.58 -1.28 13.74
CA VAL A 39 -14.88 -0.63 13.49
C VAL A 39 -14.95 0.72 14.17
N ARG A 40 -14.57 0.79 15.45
CA ARG A 40 -14.53 2.06 16.20
C ARG A 40 -13.60 3.09 15.54
N ARG A 41 -12.43 2.65 15.07
CA ARG A 41 -11.44 3.51 14.40
C ARG A 41 -11.94 4.03 13.06
N GLN A 42 -12.60 3.19 12.25
CA GLN A 42 -13.03 3.54 10.90
C GLN A 42 -14.37 4.33 10.89
N PHE A 43 -15.31 3.99 11.77
CA PHE A 43 -16.66 4.55 11.77
C PHE A 43 -16.98 5.42 12.99
N GLY A 44 -16.06 5.49 13.98
CA GLY A 44 -16.28 6.33 15.17
C GLY A 44 -16.37 7.82 14.84
N SER A 45 -17.27 8.52 15.55
CA SER A 45 -17.43 9.96 15.41
C SER A 45 -16.18 10.69 15.86
N GLY A 46 -15.55 11.46 14.99
CA GLY A 46 -14.47 12.36 15.38
C GLY A 46 -13.21 12.29 14.56
N SER A 47 -13.21 11.65 13.39
CA SER A 47 -12.10 11.76 12.44
C SER A 47 -12.02 13.17 11.85
N LYS A 48 -11.75 14.17 12.71
CA LYS A 48 -11.26 15.46 12.23
C LYS A 48 -10.02 15.17 11.39
N ARG A 49 -9.98 15.71 10.18
CA ARG A 49 -8.80 15.65 9.31
C ARG A 49 -7.61 16.13 10.15
N LYS A 50 -6.74 15.21 10.53
CA LYS A 50 -5.55 15.55 11.34
C LYS A 50 -4.68 16.47 10.48
N GLU A 51 -4.03 17.43 11.13
CA GLU A 51 -2.99 18.24 10.48
C GLU A 51 -2.01 17.33 9.74
N PHE A 52 -1.50 17.82 8.63
CA PHE A 52 -0.51 17.07 7.85
C PHE A 52 0.71 16.76 8.71
N GLY A 53 1.19 15.54 8.62
CA GLY A 53 2.43 15.10 9.24
C GLY A 53 2.99 13.89 8.50
N LEU A 54 4.31 13.84 8.38
CA LEU A 54 4.99 12.65 7.89
C LEU A 54 4.90 11.54 8.91
N ARG A 55 4.51 10.37 8.44
CA ARG A 55 4.39 9.12 9.20
C ARG A 55 4.96 7.99 8.37
N MET A 56 5.33 6.89 9.02
CA MET A 56 5.86 5.73 8.32
C MET A 56 4.92 5.22 7.20
N SER A 57 3.60 5.35 7.41
CA SER A 57 2.57 4.92 6.45
C SER A 57 2.38 5.85 5.23
N ASN A 58 2.97 7.06 5.22
CA ASN A 58 2.81 7.99 4.11
C ASN A 58 4.12 8.52 3.53
N ILE A 59 5.23 8.45 4.24
CA ILE A 59 6.50 9.04 3.81
C ILE A 59 7.06 8.44 2.50
N GLY A 60 6.67 7.22 2.15
CA GLY A 60 7.03 6.58 0.89
C GLY A 60 6.20 7.01 -0.33
N LYS A 61 5.18 7.88 -0.14
CA LYS A 61 4.38 8.39 -1.24
C LYS A 61 5.18 9.38 -2.12
N PRO A 62 4.76 9.59 -3.39
CA PRO A 62 5.34 10.61 -4.25
C PRO A 62 5.33 12.00 -3.59
N THR A 63 6.45 12.70 -3.63
CA THR A 63 6.62 14.02 -2.98
C THR A 63 5.62 15.07 -3.49
N CYS A 64 5.22 15.01 -4.76
CA CYS A 64 4.17 15.87 -5.31
C CYS A 64 2.81 15.63 -4.64
N GLN A 65 2.46 14.40 -4.31
CA GLN A 65 1.24 14.09 -3.57
C GLN A 65 1.34 14.59 -2.13
N LEU A 66 2.47 14.37 -1.45
CA LEU A 66 2.70 14.86 -0.08
C LEU A 66 2.65 16.39 -0.01
N TRP A 67 3.14 17.07 -1.05
CA TRP A 67 3.04 18.52 -1.14
C TRP A 67 1.58 19.00 -1.18
N PHE A 68 0.73 18.36 -1.96
CA PHE A 68 -0.71 18.67 -1.98
C PHE A 68 -1.38 18.33 -0.65
N GLU A 69 -1.07 17.17 -0.07
CA GLU A 69 -1.61 16.77 1.24
C GLU A 69 -1.27 17.81 2.33
N LYS A 70 -0.09 18.44 2.25
CA LYS A 70 0.38 19.49 3.18
C LYS A 70 -0.26 20.85 2.91
N ASN A 71 -0.27 21.29 1.65
CA ASN A 71 -0.55 22.69 1.30
C ASN A 71 -1.98 22.93 0.78
N LYS A 72 -2.61 21.92 0.19
CA LYS A 72 -3.92 22.02 -0.47
C LYS A 72 -4.78 20.78 -0.22
N PRO A 73 -4.95 20.36 1.03
CA PRO A 73 -5.70 19.15 1.34
C PRO A 73 -7.17 19.20 0.90
N GLU A 74 -7.75 20.41 0.74
CA GLU A 74 -9.11 20.64 0.26
C GLU A 74 -9.29 20.31 -1.23
N GLU A 75 -8.21 20.33 -2.02
CA GLU A 75 -8.24 19.98 -3.44
C GLU A 75 -8.26 18.46 -3.68
N ALA A 76 -8.18 17.65 -2.61
CA ALA A 76 -8.25 16.21 -2.73
C ALA A 76 -9.63 15.76 -3.22
N LEU A 77 -9.64 14.83 -4.18
CA LEU A 77 -10.87 14.18 -4.61
C LEU A 77 -11.59 13.52 -3.42
N PRO A 78 -12.92 13.52 -3.42
CA PRO A 78 -13.67 12.79 -2.43
C PRO A 78 -13.34 11.30 -2.51
N LYS A 79 -13.21 10.67 -1.35
CA LYS A 79 -12.99 9.23 -1.30
C LYS A 79 -14.22 8.50 -1.86
N PRO A 80 -14.01 7.41 -2.63
CA PRO A 80 -15.13 6.61 -3.13
C PRO A 80 -15.94 6.04 -1.95
N THR A 81 -17.23 5.82 -2.15
CA THR A 81 -18.14 5.26 -1.11
C THR A 81 -17.65 3.91 -0.58
N THR A 82 -16.94 3.14 -1.39
CA THR A 82 -16.36 1.85 -1.02
C THR A 82 -15.09 1.98 -0.17
N PHE A 83 -14.56 3.19 0.05
CA PHE A 83 -13.28 3.40 0.74
C PHE A 83 -13.29 2.82 2.16
N MET A 84 -14.36 3.12 2.92
CA MET A 84 -14.48 2.64 4.31
C MET A 84 -14.51 1.12 4.39
N PHE A 85 -15.27 0.45 3.52
CA PHE A 85 -15.29 -1.01 3.46
C PHE A 85 -13.92 -1.60 3.06
N ASN A 86 -13.20 -0.96 2.14
CA ASN A 86 -11.86 -1.41 1.77
C ASN A 86 -10.87 -1.31 2.93
N MET A 87 -10.96 -0.26 3.75
CA MET A 87 -10.15 -0.12 4.97
C MET A 87 -10.52 -1.19 6.00
N MET A 88 -11.82 -1.39 6.26
CA MET A 88 -12.30 -2.44 7.15
C MET A 88 -11.87 -3.85 6.73
N LEU A 89 -11.94 -4.15 5.43
CA LEU A 89 -11.46 -5.45 4.91
C LEU A 89 -9.96 -5.63 5.16
N GLY A 90 -9.17 -4.55 5.11
CA GLY A 90 -7.75 -4.60 5.47
C GLY A 90 -7.56 -4.98 6.93
N ASP A 91 -8.23 -4.27 7.82
CA ASP A 91 -8.16 -4.50 9.27
C ASP A 91 -8.65 -5.91 9.66
N ILE A 92 -9.75 -6.39 9.06
CA ILE A 92 -10.28 -7.74 9.30
C ILE A 92 -9.29 -8.81 8.82
N VAL A 93 -8.73 -8.63 7.62
CA VAL A 93 -7.74 -9.57 7.07
C VAL A 93 -6.53 -9.67 8.00
N GLU A 94 -6.01 -8.55 8.49
CA GLU A 94 -4.89 -8.54 9.42
C GLU A 94 -5.22 -9.28 10.73
N ALA A 95 -6.36 -8.97 11.35
CA ALA A 95 -6.80 -9.60 12.60
C ALA A 95 -6.96 -11.12 12.47
N VAL A 96 -7.65 -11.58 11.40
CA VAL A 96 -7.86 -13.00 11.12
C VAL A 96 -6.54 -13.70 10.77
N PHE A 97 -5.68 -13.06 10.00
CA PHE A 97 -4.38 -13.59 9.62
C PHE A 97 -3.49 -13.82 10.84
N LYS A 98 -3.38 -12.85 11.74
CA LYS A 98 -2.65 -12.98 13.01
C LYS A 98 -3.23 -14.10 13.89
N GLY A 99 -4.56 -14.21 13.95
CA GLY A 99 -5.24 -15.32 14.63
C GLY A 99 -4.83 -16.67 14.06
N ALA A 100 -4.84 -16.81 12.74
CA ALA A 100 -4.43 -18.05 12.07
C ALA A 100 -2.95 -18.37 12.27
N LEU A 101 -2.05 -17.38 12.32
CA LEU A 101 -0.64 -17.59 12.70
C LEU A 101 -0.52 -18.15 14.11
N THR A 102 -1.27 -17.60 15.08
CA THR A 102 -1.30 -18.09 16.46
C THR A 102 -1.70 -19.57 16.53
N GLU A 103 -2.79 -19.93 15.87
CA GLU A 103 -3.31 -21.30 15.85
C GLU A 103 -2.39 -22.27 15.07
N ALA A 104 -1.65 -21.77 14.09
CA ALA A 104 -0.61 -22.54 13.40
C ALA A 104 0.67 -22.74 14.25
N GLY A 105 0.70 -22.23 15.48
CA GLY A 105 1.85 -22.33 16.39
C GLY A 105 3.03 -21.45 16.01
N ILE A 106 2.80 -20.40 15.21
CA ILE A 106 3.85 -19.47 14.78
C ILE A 106 4.00 -18.39 15.83
N ALA A 107 5.18 -18.29 16.43
CA ALA A 107 5.52 -17.21 17.34
C ALA A 107 5.77 -15.91 16.55
N PHE A 108 5.14 -14.83 16.97
CA PHE A 108 5.37 -13.50 16.44
C PHE A 108 5.23 -12.43 17.53
N GLU A 109 5.85 -11.28 17.32
CA GLU A 109 5.70 -10.10 18.17
C GLU A 109 4.82 -9.08 17.46
N GLU A 110 3.98 -8.36 18.19
CA GLU A 110 3.20 -7.22 17.69
C GLU A 110 3.84 -5.89 18.13
N CYS A 111 3.59 -4.86 17.35
CA CYS A 111 4.06 -3.51 17.70
C CYS A 111 3.07 -2.86 18.67
N HIS A 112 3.37 -2.90 19.96
CA HIS A 112 2.52 -2.30 21.00
C HIS A 112 2.69 -0.77 21.09
N GLU A 113 3.89 -0.27 20.82
CA GLU A 113 4.22 1.17 20.87
C GLU A 113 4.81 1.62 19.53
N PRO A 114 4.46 2.84 19.04
CA PRO A 114 4.99 3.34 17.80
C PRO A 114 6.51 3.42 17.79
N VAL A 115 7.14 2.81 16.79
CA VAL A 115 8.58 2.96 16.55
C VAL A 115 8.88 4.31 15.90
N SER A 116 10.10 4.81 16.10
CA SER A 116 10.53 6.15 15.70
C SER A 116 11.78 6.09 14.83
N LEU A 117 11.66 6.52 13.59
CA LEU A 117 12.79 6.70 12.67
C LEU A 117 13.28 8.14 12.73
N LYS A 118 14.54 8.35 13.09
CA LYS A 118 15.18 9.67 13.02
C LYS A 118 15.65 9.95 11.61
N LEU A 119 15.26 11.10 11.08
CA LEU A 119 15.68 11.67 9.80
C LEU A 119 16.25 13.07 10.06
N ASP A 120 16.88 13.68 9.06
CA ASP A 120 17.50 15.00 9.19
C ASP A 120 16.48 16.10 9.54
N THR A 121 15.23 15.97 9.06
CA THR A 121 14.13 16.92 9.30
C THR A 121 13.36 16.65 10.58
N GLY A 122 13.67 15.57 11.30
CA GLY A 122 12.95 15.21 12.53
C GLY A 122 12.65 13.72 12.65
N THR A 123 11.60 13.39 13.36
CA THR A 123 11.26 12.00 13.67
C THR A 123 9.95 11.59 13.00
N VAL A 124 9.98 10.47 12.30
CA VAL A 124 8.81 9.83 11.69
C VAL A 124 8.41 8.62 12.52
N LYS A 125 7.12 8.52 12.87
CA LYS A 125 6.59 7.45 13.72
C LYS A 125 5.65 6.54 12.95
N GLY A 126 5.52 5.30 13.42
CA GLY A 126 4.53 4.34 12.93
C GLY A 126 4.58 3.02 13.68
N THR A 127 3.60 2.17 13.45
CA THR A 127 3.48 0.82 14.01
C THR A 127 3.59 -0.19 12.88
N TYR A 128 4.44 -1.19 13.04
CA TYR A 128 4.51 -2.34 12.13
C TYR A 128 3.47 -3.40 12.55
N ASP A 129 3.12 -4.29 11.65
CA ASP A 129 2.07 -5.27 11.91
C ASP A 129 2.55 -6.41 12.80
N LEU A 130 3.72 -6.99 12.48
CA LEU A 130 4.28 -8.12 13.24
C LEU A 130 5.78 -8.33 12.99
N VAL A 131 6.41 -9.14 13.82
CA VAL A 131 7.79 -9.61 13.67
C VAL A 131 7.81 -11.13 13.78
N ILE A 132 8.33 -11.82 12.77
CA ILE A 132 8.59 -13.27 12.78
C ILE A 132 10.09 -13.48 12.66
N ASP A 133 10.67 -14.34 13.49
CA ASP A 133 12.09 -14.69 13.49
C ASP A 133 13.04 -13.47 13.49
N GLY A 134 12.64 -12.40 14.20
CA GLY A 134 13.42 -11.17 14.33
C GLY A 134 13.38 -10.26 13.09
N ALA A 135 12.51 -10.53 12.13
CA ALA A 135 12.30 -9.72 10.95
C ALA A 135 10.90 -9.06 10.96
N VAL A 136 10.84 -7.76 10.65
CA VAL A 136 9.59 -7.02 10.55
C VAL A 136 8.85 -7.42 9.28
N ASP A 137 7.63 -7.85 9.43
CA ASP A 137 6.72 -8.18 8.34
C ASP A 137 5.49 -7.26 8.34
N ASP A 138 4.88 -7.15 7.18
CA ASP A 138 3.71 -6.31 6.95
C ASP A 138 2.60 -7.14 6.29
N VAL A 139 1.36 -7.02 6.76
CA VAL A 139 0.21 -7.77 6.25
C VAL A 139 -0.56 -6.90 5.25
N LYS A 140 -0.75 -7.39 4.04
CA LYS A 140 -1.46 -6.67 2.99
C LYS A 140 -2.66 -7.44 2.46
N SER A 141 -3.83 -6.81 2.49
CA SER A 141 -4.99 -7.28 1.76
C SER A 141 -4.94 -6.71 0.33
N ALA A 142 -4.91 -7.57 -0.67
CA ALA A 142 -4.73 -7.19 -2.07
C ALA A 142 -5.94 -7.55 -2.94
N SER A 143 -6.20 -6.75 -3.99
CA SER A 143 -7.07 -7.18 -5.08
C SER A 143 -6.42 -8.35 -5.84
N ASP A 144 -7.21 -9.12 -6.59
CA ASP A 144 -6.68 -10.25 -7.38
C ASP A 144 -5.58 -9.79 -8.34
N TRP A 145 -5.77 -8.66 -9.00
CA TRP A 145 -4.74 -8.09 -9.88
C TRP A 145 -3.46 -7.74 -9.12
N SER A 146 -3.56 -7.04 -7.97
CA SER A 146 -2.38 -6.67 -7.18
C SER A 146 -1.68 -7.89 -6.61
N TYR A 147 -2.44 -8.90 -6.15
CA TYR A 147 -1.89 -10.16 -5.67
C TYR A 147 -1.06 -10.88 -6.71
N ARG A 148 -1.56 -10.94 -7.96
CA ARG A 148 -0.88 -11.66 -9.06
C ARG A 148 0.26 -10.87 -9.68
N ASN A 149 0.10 -9.55 -9.84
CA ASN A 149 1.03 -8.73 -10.62
C ASN A 149 1.95 -7.87 -9.74
N LYS A 150 1.39 -7.07 -8.82
CA LYS A 150 2.20 -6.17 -7.99
C LYS A 150 3.04 -6.94 -6.96
N PHE A 151 2.42 -7.91 -6.29
CA PHE A 151 3.06 -8.77 -5.28
C PHE A 151 3.56 -10.10 -5.87
N GLU A 152 3.88 -10.17 -7.14
CA GLU A 152 4.47 -11.36 -7.75
C GLU A 152 5.83 -11.70 -7.13
N SER A 153 6.67 -10.67 -6.96
CA SER A 153 8.00 -10.76 -6.37
C SER A 153 8.40 -9.43 -5.74
N PHE A 154 9.50 -9.42 -4.97
CA PHE A 154 10.11 -8.18 -4.47
C PHE A 154 10.46 -7.21 -5.60
N ASP A 155 11.08 -7.71 -6.67
CA ASP A 155 11.52 -6.87 -7.80
C ASP A 155 10.33 -6.20 -8.51
N THR A 156 9.23 -6.94 -8.67
CA THR A 156 8.00 -6.41 -9.28
C THR A 156 7.37 -5.35 -8.38
N LEU A 157 7.29 -5.61 -7.08
CA LEU A 157 6.80 -4.66 -6.10
C LEU A 157 7.66 -3.39 -6.08
N HIS A 158 8.99 -3.52 -5.99
CA HIS A 158 9.91 -2.39 -5.90
C HIS A 158 9.86 -1.48 -7.14
N LYS A 159 9.76 -2.07 -8.35
CA LYS A 159 9.63 -1.29 -9.59
C LYS A 159 8.34 -0.48 -9.69
N GLY A 160 7.24 -0.99 -9.12
CA GLY A 160 5.90 -0.41 -9.20
C GLY A 160 5.37 0.15 -7.88
N ASP A 161 6.23 0.50 -6.92
CA ASP A 161 5.84 0.88 -5.57
C ASP A 161 5.38 2.35 -5.45
N SER A 162 4.24 2.66 -6.06
CA SER A 162 3.60 3.97 -5.95
C SER A 162 3.00 4.27 -4.54
N PHE A 163 2.94 3.28 -3.66
CA PHE A 163 2.41 3.42 -2.29
C PHE A 163 3.49 3.53 -1.24
N GLY A 164 4.77 3.23 -1.57
CA GLY A 164 5.89 3.30 -0.66
C GLY A 164 6.00 2.12 0.32
N TYR A 165 5.51 0.94 -0.04
CA TYR A 165 5.55 -0.25 0.81
C TYR A 165 6.98 -0.69 1.16
N VAL A 166 7.91 -0.57 0.19
CA VAL A 166 9.32 -0.95 0.41
C VAL A 166 9.99 0.01 1.40
N GLY A 167 9.82 1.32 1.18
CA GLY A 167 10.31 2.34 2.12
C GLY A 167 9.66 2.23 3.49
N GLN A 168 8.36 1.92 3.57
CA GLN A 168 7.64 1.70 4.83
C GLN A 168 8.25 0.54 5.62
N LEU A 169 8.45 -0.62 5.00
CA LEU A 169 9.05 -1.80 5.64
C LEU A 169 10.48 -1.51 6.09
N ALA A 170 11.30 -0.88 5.24
CA ALA A 170 12.66 -0.47 5.58
C ALA A 170 12.68 0.49 6.77
N GLY A 171 11.78 1.48 6.78
CA GLY A 171 11.66 2.44 7.86
C GLY A 171 11.30 1.77 9.19
N TYR A 172 10.36 0.83 9.20
CA TYR A 172 9.99 0.07 10.38
C TYR A 172 11.16 -0.80 10.89
N ALA A 173 11.80 -1.53 9.99
CA ALA A 173 12.94 -2.39 10.33
C ALA A 173 14.09 -1.57 10.93
N LYS A 174 14.45 -0.44 10.32
CA LYS A 174 15.50 0.46 10.82
C LYS A 174 15.12 1.06 12.18
N ALA A 175 13.88 1.53 12.34
CA ALA A 175 13.40 2.15 13.58
C ALA A 175 13.32 1.18 14.76
N SER A 176 13.06 -0.10 14.51
CA SER A 176 13.00 -1.16 15.53
C SER A 176 14.34 -1.86 15.77
N GLY A 177 15.38 -1.59 14.97
CA GLY A 177 16.65 -2.31 15.03
C GLY A 177 16.57 -3.76 14.58
N LYS A 178 15.52 -4.12 13.81
CA LYS A 178 15.26 -5.47 13.33
C LYS A 178 15.60 -5.60 11.83
N LYS A 179 15.53 -6.82 11.30
CA LYS A 179 15.67 -7.06 9.86
C LYS A 179 14.37 -6.72 9.14
N ALA A 180 14.42 -6.38 7.86
CA ALA A 180 13.25 -6.38 7.00
C ALA A 180 12.95 -7.83 6.59
N GLY A 181 11.73 -8.28 6.83
CA GLY A 181 11.24 -9.61 6.45
C GLY A 181 10.56 -9.58 5.09
N GLY A 182 9.31 -9.18 5.03
CA GLY A 182 8.56 -9.13 3.79
C GLY A 182 7.08 -8.76 3.97
N TRP A 183 6.29 -9.21 3.01
CA TRP A 183 4.86 -8.96 3.00
C TRP A 183 4.08 -10.26 2.99
N TRP A 184 3.18 -10.40 3.94
CA TRP A 184 2.11 -11.39 3.94
C TRP A 184 0.95 -10.84 3.13
N VAL A 185 0.70 -11.40 1.97
CA VAL A 185 -0.29 -10.86 1.03
C VAL A 185 -1.47 -11.79 0.94
N VAL A 186 -2.65 -11.29 1.31
CA VAL A 186 -3.91 -12.01 1.23
C VAL A 186 -4.76 -11.46 0.08
N ASN A 187 -5.19 -12.33 -0.82
CA ASN A 187 -6.08 -12.00 -1.92
C ASN A 187 -7.53 -11.86 -1.42
N LYS A 188 -8.07 -10.63 -1.43
CA LYS A 188 -9.43 -10.33 -0.97
C LYS A 188 -10.54 -11.04 -1.77
N ALA A 189 -10.25 -11.48 -3.00
CA ALA A 189 -11.25 -12.08 -3.86
C ALA A 189 -11.50 -13.56 -3.57
N ASN A 190 -10.49 -14.28 -3.05
CA ASN A 190 -10.58 -15.73 -2.90
C ASN A 190 -9.90 -16.30 -1.66
N GLY A 191 -9.30 -15.46 -0.80
CA GLY A 191 -8.62 -15.88 0.43
C GLY A 191 -7.25 -16.54 0.22
N ALA A 192 -6.74 -16.64 -1.02
CA ALA A 192 -5.38 -17.12 -1.24
C ALA A 192 -4.37 -16.17 -0.57
N PHE A 193 -3.30 -16.72 -0.03
CA PHE A 193 -2.23 -15.93 0.57
C PHE A 193 -0.86 -16.42 0.14
N LYS A 194 0.14 -15.56 0.29
CA LYS A 194 1.55 -15.87 0.05
C LYS A 194 2.45 -14.93 0.82
N TYR A 195 3.69 -15.34 1.01
CA TYR A 195 4.75 -14.50 1.52
C TYR A 195 5.62 -13.97 0.37
N VAL A 196 5.88 -12.66 0.36
CA VAL A 196 6.80 -12.01 -0.58
C VAL A 196 7.98 -11.48 0.22
N PRO A 197 9.12 -12.19 0.21
CA PRO A 197 10.27 -11.80 1.01
C PRO A 197 10.98 -10.56 0.44
N ALA A 198 11.47 -9.68 1.33
CA ALA A 198 12.27 -8.51 0.98
C ALA A 198 13.78 -8.84 0.85
N ASN A 199 14.12 -9.96 0.19
CA ASN A 199 15.47 -10.54 0.20
C ASN A 199 16.59 -9.62 -0.30
N ASN A 200 16.26 -8.69 -1.22
CA ASN A 200 17.26 -7.83 -1.87
C ASN A 200 17.10 -6.36 -1.45
N ILE A 201 16.42 -6.10 -0.33
CA ILE A 201 16.20 -4.73 0.14
C ILE A 201 17.54 -4.11 0.59
N ASN A 202 17.89 -2.97 0.01
CA ASN A 202 18.98 -2.14 0.49
C ASN A 202 18.44 -1.15 1.52
N MET A 203 18.55 -1.51 2.79
CA MET A 203 18.02 -0.75 3.91
C MET A 203 18.52 0.71 3.95
N ASP A 204 19.81 0.91 3.71
CA ASP A 204 20.40 2.25 3.79
C ASP A 204 19.96 3.12 2.61
N GLU A 205 19.81 2.55 1.44
CA GLU A 205 19.26 3.23 0.27
C GLU A 205 17.80 3.62 0.47
N GLU A 206 16.97 2.70 0.98
CA GLU A 206 15.57 3.00 1.23
C GLU A 206 15.40 4.07 2.32
N VAL A 207 16.15 3.99 3.40
CA VAL A 207 16.14 5.04 4.45
C VAL A 207 16.64 6.38 3.90
N ALA A 208 17.66 6.39 3.04
CA ALA A 208 18.12 7.61 2.36
C ALA A 208 17.03 8.21 1.47
N LYS A 209 16.24 7.39 0.76
CA LYS A 209 15.06 7.85 -0.01
C LYS A 209 14.01 8.49 0.90
N LEU A 210 13.71 7.88 2.05
CA LEU A 210 12.79 8.46 3.03
C LEU A 210 13.29 9.80 3.55
N ASN A 211 14.58 9.91 3.84
CA ASN A 211 15.19 11.17 4.26
C ASN A 211 15.12 12.24 3.18
N SER A 212 15.42 11.89 1.93
CA SER A 212 15.26 12.80 0.78
C SER A 212 13.82 13.26 0.59
N THR A 213 12.85 12.36 0.79
CA THR A 213 11.42 12.72 0.76
C THR A 213 11.08 13.73 1.85
N ALA A 214 11.55 13.50 3.08
CA ALA A 214 11.32 14.40 4.20
C ALA A 214 11.92 15.80 3.95
N LEU A 215 13.15 15.88 3.47
CA LEU A 215 13.81 17.13 3.07
C LEU A 215 13.02 17.87 1.97
N THR A 216 12.55 17.16 0.94
CA THR A 216 11.73 17.74 -0.14
C THR A 216 10.41 18.30 0.38
N VAL A 217 9.75 17.60 1.29
CA VAL A 217 8.50 18.05 1.92
C VAL A 217 8.74 19.26 2.84
N GLU A 218 9.89 19.31 3.51
CA GLU A 218 10.28 20.46 4.34
C GLU A 218 10.58 21.69 3.50
N ALA A 219 11.35 21.54 2.42
CA ALA A 219 11.66 22.61 1.47
C ALA A 219 10.38 23.21 0.83
N ASN A 220 9.30 22.46 0.84
CA ASN A 220 7.96 22.89 0.45
C ASN A 220 7.84 23.40 -1.01
N GLU A 221 8.71 22.93 -1.89
CA GLU A 221 8.69 23.27 -3.31
C GLU A 221 7.86 22.24 -4.09
N PHE A 222 6.89 22.71 -4.89
CA PHE A 222 6.09 21.82 -5.73
C PHE A 222 6.86 21.42 -6.99
N LYS A 223 6.99 20.11 -7.17
CA LYS A 223 7.53 19.53 -8.42
C LYS A 223 6.75 18.27 -8.76
N ARG A 224 6.27 18.15 -10.00
CA ARG A 224 5.63 16.91 -10.46
C ARG A 224 6.62 15.76 -10.44
N CYS A 225 6.21 14.64 -9.84
CA CYS A 225 7.05 13.43 -9.75
C CYS A 225 7.07 12.64 -11.05
N PHE A 226 6.01 12.75 -11.86
CA PHE A 226 5.82 11.93 -13.05
C PHE A 226 5.63 12.83 -14.27
N LYS A 227 6.16 12.36 -15.42
CA LYS A 227 5.90 12.95 -16.74
C LYS A 227 4.70 12.23 -17.36
N PRO A 228 3.94 12.87 -18.29
CA PRO A 228 2.95 12.18 -19.10
C PRO A 228 3.56 11.00 -19.86
N GLU A 229 2.76 9.97 -20.07
CA GLU A 229 3.14 8.80 -20.89
C GLU A 229 2.67 8.99 -22.33
N ILE A 230 3.42 8.44 -23.29
CA ILE A 230 2.99 8.39 -24.69
C ILE A 230 1.90 7.31 -24.80
N GLU A 231 0.72 7.70 -25.32
CA GLU A 231 -0.32 6.71 -25.62
C GLU A 231 0.14 5.80 -26.76
N THR A 232 0.00 4.50 -26.53
CA THR A 232 0.24 3.48 -27.55
C THR A 232 -1.03 2.70 -27.85
N PHE A 233 -1.28 2.41 -29.12
CA PHE A 233 -2.36 1.56 -29.56
C PHE A 233 -1.83 0.49 -30.50
N ARG A 234 -2.09 -0.77 -30.18
CA ARG A 234 -1.54 -1.93 -30.92
C ARG A 234 -0.02 -1.88 -31.13
N GLY A 235 0.69 -1.36 -30.11
CA GLY A 235 2.15 -1.26 -30.11
C GLY A 235 2.72 0.00 -30.81
N HIS A 236 1.87 0.87 -31.38
CA HIS A 236 2.31 2.10 -32.06
C HIS A 236 1.92 3.35 -31.27
N PRO A 237 2.80 4.37 -31.18
CA PRO A 237 2.46 5.66 -30.63
C PRO A 237 1.31 6.32 -31.39
N THR A 238 0.35 6.92 -30.67
CA THR A 238 -0.79 7.63 -31.29
C THR A 238 -0.57 9.12 -31.47
N GLY A 239 0.55 9.66 -30.98
CA GLY A 239 0.79 11.10 -30.92
C GLY A 239 0.13 11.79 -29.71
N ASN A 240 -0.74 11.09 -28.98
CA ASN A 240 -1.33 11.61 -27.75
C ASN A 240 -0.42 11.34 -26.56
N THR A 241 -0.59 12.15 -25.49
CA THR A 241 0.00 11.83 -24.19
C THR A 241 -1.11 11.67 -23.14
N VAL A 242 -0.90 10.71 -22.25
CA VAL A 242 -1.86 10.33 -21.22
C VAL A 242 -1.27 10.49 -19.83
N LEU A 243 -2.11 10.51 -18.84
CA LEU A 243 -1.71 10.55 -17.43
C LEU A 243 -0.84 9.34 -17.09
N ASN A 244 0.29 9.61 -16.43
CA ASN A 244 1.17 8.54 -15.96
C ASN A 244 0.45 7.58 -15.01
N ASN A 245 0.76 6.29 -15.11
CA ASN A 245 0.16 5.25 -14.27
C ASN A 245 0.35 5.52 -12.77
N GLY A 246 1.44 6.14 -12.34
CA GLY A 246 1.68 6.56 -10.95
C GLY A 246 0.72 7.65 -10.44
N CYS A 247 0.00 8.33 -11.34
CA CYS A 247 -0.96 9.38 -11.00
C CYS A 247 -2.43 8.93 -11.00
N ILE A 248 -2.76 7.76 -11.56
CA ILE A 248 -4.16 7.31 -11.75
C ILE A 248 -4.95 7.30 -10.44
N PHE A 249 -4.33 6.85 -9.36
CA PHE A 249 -4.95 6.76 -8.04
C PHE A 249 -4.63 7.93 -7.11
N CYS A 250 -4.00 9.00 -7.63
CA CYS A 250 -3.70 10.18 -6.85
C CYS A 250 -4.96 11.04 -6.69
N ASP A 251 -5.32 11.36 -5.43
CA ASP A 251 -6.49 12.20 -5.14
C ASP A 251 -6.35 13.63 -5.68
N PHE A 252 -5.15 14.07 -6.03
CA PHE A 252 -4.85 15.43 -6.50
C PHE A 252 -4.57 15.49 -8.01
N ARG A 253 -4.91 14.45 -8.77
CA ARG A 253 -4.55 14.38 -10.20
C ARG A 253 -5.12 15.54 -11.03
N TYR A 254 -6.31 16.03 -10.72
CA TYR A 254 -6.91 17.17 -11.45
C TYR A 254 -6.25 18.48 -11.08
N SER A 255 -5.92 18.71 -9.82
CA SER A 255 -5.18 19.92 -9.39
C SER A 255 -3.74 19.92 -9.91
N CYS A 256 -3.11 18.76 -9.95
CA CYS A 256 -1.78 18.58 -10.53
C CYS A 256 -1.77 18.76 -12.06
N TRP A 257 -2.84 18.31 -12.74
CA TRP A 257 -2.99 18.35 -14.20
C TRP A 257 -4.30 19.04 -14.60
N PRO A 258 -4.43 20.38 -14.43
CA PRO A 258 -5.71 21.08 -14.60
C PRO A 258 -6.27 21.04 -16.02
N ASN A 259 -5.41 20.81 -17.03
CA ASN A 259 -5.81 20.69 -18.42
C ASN A 259 -6.07 19.23 -18.87
N MET A 260 -6.06 18.28 -17.93
CA MET A 260 -6.33 16.89 -18.24
C MET A 260 -7.81 16.70 -18.64
N VAL A 261 -8.05 15.88 -19.66
CA VAL A 261 -9.38 15.56 -20.16
C VAL A 261 -9.60 14.05 -20.09
N GLU A 262 -10.67 13.64 -19.41
CA GLU A 262 -11.10 12.23 -19.38
C GLU A 262 -12.13 11.97 -20.48
N ARG A 263 -11.84 11.01 -21.35
CA ARG A 263 -12.73 10.61 -22.43
C ARG A 263 -12.48 9.17 -22.84
N PRO A 264 -13.40 8.54 -23.57
CA PRO A 264 -13.17 7.22 -24.19
C PRO A 264 -11.88 7.22 -25.03
N SER A 265 -11.15 6.11 -24.99
CA SER A 265 -9.91 5.92 -25.76
C SER A 265 -10.12 6.27 -27.23
N ILE A 266 -9.43 7.29 -27.72
CA ILE A 266 -9.55 7.83 -29.09
C ILE A 266 -9.27 6.75 -30.15
N PRO A 267 -8.17 5.97 -30.05
CA PRO A 267 -7.85 4.99 -31.09
C PRO A 267 -8.68 3.70 -30.96
N SER A 268 -9.48 3.53 -29.92
CA SER A 268 -10.25 2.31 -29.68
C SER A 268 -11.51 2.26 -30.51
N GLN A 269 -11.75 1.09 -31.15
CA GLN A 269 -12.97 0.77 -31.89
C GLN A 269 -13.92 -0.14 -31.06
N ALA A 270 -13.65 -0.34 -29.77
CA ALA A 270 -14.51 -1.14 -28.91
C ALA A 270 -15.88 -0.46 -28.73
N LYS A 271 -16.94 -1.25 -28.55
CA LYS A 271 -18.29 -0.75 -28.27
C LYS A 271 -18.32 0.13 -27.00
N GLU A 272 -17.54 -0.25 -26.01
CA GLU A 272 -17.35 0.47 -24.75
C GLU A 272 -15.84 0.70 -24.53
N PRO A 273 -15.27 1.77 -25.07
CA PRO A 273 -13.87 2.05 -24.93
C PRO A 273 -13.52 2.39 -23.47
N LYS A 274 -12.34 1.97 -23.02
CA LYS A 274 -11.78 2.37 -21.73
C LYS A 274 -11.69 3.90 -21.66
N ILE A 275 -12.04 4.49 -20.52
CA ILE A 275 -11.81 5.92 -20.26
C ILE A 275 -10.31 6.13 -20.05
N VAL A 276 -9.76 7.13 -20.72
CA VAL A 276 -8.36 7.53 -20.69
C VAL A 276 -8.26 8.99 -20.29
N SER A 277 -7.32 9.29 -19.41
CA SER A 277 -7.01 10.64 -18.95
C SER A 277 -5.93 11.24 -19.87
N TYR A 278 -6.34 12.05 -20.83
CA TYR A 278 -5.45 12.70 -21.80
C TYR A 278 -4.82 13.97 -21.21
N ILE A 279 -3.52 14.12 -21.35
CA ILE A 279 -2.78 15.35 -21.04
C ILE A 279 -2.65 16.21 -22.29
N THR A 280 -2.37 15.56 -23.44
CA THR A 280 -2.31 16.23 -24.74
C THR A 280 -2.97 15.33 -25.79
N ILE A 281 -3.79 15.92 -26.63
CA ILE A 281 -4.39 15.22 -27.79
C ILE A 281 -3.75 15.81 -29.04
N SER A 282 -3.26 14.95 -29.93
CA SER A 282 -2.68 15.34 -31.24
C SER A 282 -3.73 16.05 -32.08
N ARG A 283 -3.31 17.04 -32.87
CA ARG A 283 -4.20 17.75 -33.79
C ARG A 283 -4.87 16.86 -34.83
N GLU A 284 -4.27 15.73 -35.13
CA GLU A 284 -4.84 14.72 -36.05
C GLU A 284 -6.06 14.01 -35.47
N HIS A 285 -6.31 14.16 -34.17
CA HIS A 285 -7.40 13.52 -33.43
C HIS A 285 -8.36 14.51 -32.77
N MET A 286 -8.16 15.83 -33.00
CA MET A 286 -9.10 16.88 -32.60
C MET A 286 -10.17 17.06 -33.69
#